data_dce0236a1d8549ccf2df570db4639d15
#
_entry.id   dce0236a1d8549ccf2df570db4639d15
#
_cell.length_a   1.000
_cell.length_b   1.000
_cell.length_c   1.000
_cell.angle_alpha   90.00
_cell.angle_beta   90.00
_cell.angle_gamma   90.00
#
_symmetry.space_group_name_H-M   'P 1'
#
loop_
_entity.id
_entity.type
_entity.pdbx_description
1 polymer ?
#
loop_
_entity_poly.entity_id
_entity_poly.type
_entity_poly.pdbx_seq_one_letter_code
_entity_poly.pdbx_strand_id
1 'polypeptide(L)'
;MLKITGVSKYKGSTYMIEFEEGETAFLNYEIVSAYGLRAGLDMPESAWEKIVFDNEFRKAKERALYLLDYRDYSYVELYKKLEKNYSEEICDAVMDKMLELGTVNDRRYAQGLARTYVEVRKYGYYRAYQQMRQKGLTKPIIEEALEEYSEGTYERLYELVERKYLRYLDGEKG
;
A
#
# COMPACT_ATOMS: atom_id res chain seq x y z
N MET A 1 5.84 25.93 25.82
CA MET A 1 4.38 26.17 25.71
C MET A 1 4.15 26.90 24.41
N LEU A 2 3.34 26.34 23.55
CA LEU A 2 2.98 26.96 22.26
C LEU A 2 1.63 27.66 22.42
N LYS A 3 1.51 28.89 21.94
CA LYS A 3 0.28 29.67 21.97
C LYS A 3 -0.22 29.93 20.55
N ILE A 4 -1.44 29.49 20.27
CA ILE A 4 -2.10 29.73 18.97
C ILE A 4 -2.66 31.14 18.97
N THR A 5 -2.26 31.95 17.99
CA THR A 5 -2.74 33.34 17.79
C THR A 5 -3.83 33.42 16.74
N GLY A 6 -3.83 32.50 15.76
CA GLY A 6 -4.81 32.46 14.68
C GLY A 6 -5.11 31.07 14.17
N VAL A 7 -6.37 30.85 13.77
CA VAL A 7 -6.82 29.67 13.04
C VAL A 7 -7.71 30.13 11.92
N SER A 8 -7.27 29.98 10.67
CA SER A 8 -7.99 30.46 9.51
C SER A 8 -8.05 29.41 8.39
N LYS A 9 -9.10 29.45 7.59
CA LYS A 9 -9.20 28.56 6.42
C LYS A 9 -8.20 29.01 5.36
N TYR A 10 -7.35 28.06 4.92
CA TYR A 10 -6.35 28.32 3.88
C TYR A 10 -6.86 27.90 2.48
N LYS A 11 -7.04 26.59 2.25
CA LYS A 11 -7.50 26.05 0.96
C LYS A 11 -8.20 24.71 1.15
N GLY A 12 -9.37 24.53 0.52
CA GLY A 12 -10.14 23.28 0.64
C GLY A 12 -10.48 22.95 2.10
N SER A 13 -10.03 21.80 2.57
CA SER A 13 -10.16 21.37 3.97
C SER A 13 -8.91 21.69 4.82
N THR A 14 -7.94 22.45 4.30
CA THR A 14 -6.73 22.82 5.02
C THR A 14 -6.92 24.15 5.73
N TYR A 15 -6.51 24.20 6.99
CA TYR A 15 -6.50 25.38 7.85
C TYR A 15 -5.06 25.75 8.18
N MET A 16 -4.80 27.04 8.28
CA MET A 16 -3.55 27.62 8.72
C MET A 16 -3.67 27.92 10.22
N ILE A 17 -2.69 27.46 10.96
CA ILE A 17 -2.52 27.72 12.40
C ILE A 17 -1.34 28.66 12.55
N GLU A 18 -1.55 29.76 13.22
CA GLU A 18 -0.52 30.78 13.50
C GLU A 18 -0.16 30.76 14.96
N PHE A 19 1.14 30.83 15.28
CA PHE A 19 1.68 30.85 16.63
C PHE A 19 2.25 32.22 16.99
N GLU A 20 2.36 32.47 18.29
CA GLU A 20 2.84 33.75 18.83
C GLU A 20 4.28 34.09 18.36
N GLU A 21 5.12 33.08 18.13
CA GLU A 21 6.48 33.20 17.61
C GLU A 21 6.57 33.49 16.10
N GLY A 22 5.44 33.59 15.44
CA GLY A 22 5.34 33.88 14.01
C GLY A 22 5.41 32.61 13.10
N GLU A 23 5.56 31.46 13.68
CA GLU A 23 5.50 30.19 12.94
C GLU A 23 4.07 29.88 12.47
N THR A 24 3.99 29.16 11.37
CA THR A 24 2.70 28.72 10.81
C THR A 24 2.69 27.22 10.52
N ALA A 25 1.57 26.56 10.73
CA ALA A 25 1.37 25.17 10.37
C ALA A 25 0.08 24.99 9.58
N PHE A 26 0.03 23.91 8.80
CA PHE A 26 -1.13 23.58 7.96
C PHE A 26 -1.71 22.22 8.37
N LEU A 27 -2.95 22.24 8.87
CA LEU A 27 -3.66 21.06 9.35
C LEU A 27 -4.97 20.87 8.59
N ASN A 28 -5.43 19.64 8.52
CA ASN A 28 -6.77 19.36 8.01
C ASN A 28 -7.84 19.79 9.03
N TYR A 29 -8.99 20.22 8.52
CA TYR A 29 -10.14 20.62 9.33
C TYR A 29 -10.56 19.57 10.36
N GLU A 30 -10.52 18.29 10.01
CA GLU A 30 -10.86 17.21 10.93
C GLU A 30 -9.96 17.21 12.16
N ILE A 31 -8.66 17.46 11.98
CA ILE A 31 -7.69 17.56 13.09
C ILE A 31 -7.94 18.83 13.90
N VAL A 32 -8.13 19.97 13.22
CA VAL A 32 -8.45 21.24 13.87
C VAL A 32 -9.69 21.11 14.74
N SER A 33 -10.74 20.48 14.23
CA SER A 33 -12.00 20.25 14.93
C SER A 33 -11.85 19.23 16.08
N ALA A 34 -11.17 18.10 15.83
CA ALA A 34 -11.00 17.03 16.83
C ALA A 34 -10.22 17.51 18.06
N TYR A 35 -9.23 18.37 17.86
CA TYR A 35 -8.42 18.94 18.93
C TYR A 35 -8.94 20.28 19.46
N GLY A 36 -10.03 20.81 18.90
CA GLY A 36 -10.63 22.08 19.32
C GLY A 36 -9.68 23.26 19.18
N LEU A 37 -8.82 23.27 18.15
CA LEU A 37 -7.81 24.31 17.94
C LEU A 37 -8.48 25.65 17.64
N ARG A 38 -8.10 26.69 18.39
CA ARG A 38 -8.63 28.06 18.27
C ARG A 38 -7.60 29.08 18.72
N ALA A 39 -7.76 30.31 18.28
CA ALA A 39 -6.98 31.43 18.77
C ALA A 39 -7.08 31.56 20.30
N GLY A 40 -5.99 31.86 20.96
CA GLY A 40 -5.87 31.94 22.42
C GLY A 40 -5.69 30.61 23.15
N LEU A 41 -5.55 29.50 22.43
CA LEU A 41 -5.27 28.20 23.03
C LEU A 41 -3.78 28.06 23.31
N ASP A 42 -3.44 27.76 24.58
CA ASP A 42 -2.09 27.39 24.99
C ASP A 42 -1.99 25.89 25.13
N MET A 43 -0.87 25.31 24.65
CA MET A 43 -0.63 23.87 24.75
C MET A 43 0.85 23.55 24.97
N PRO A 44 1.18 22.42 25.62
CA PRO A 44 2.55 21.93 25.68
C PRO A 44 3.01 21.45 24.30
N GLU A 45 4.31 21.50 24.03
CA GLU A 45 4.94 21.09 22.78
C GLU A 45 4.62 19.62 22.46
N SER A 46 4.61 18.73 23.46
CA SER A 46 4.24 17.32 23.29
C SER A 46 2.81 17.10 22.80
N ALA A 47 1.87 17.98 23.16
CA ALA A 47 0.52 17.93 22.62
C ALA A 47 0.48 18.35 21.15
N TRP A 48 1.30 19.35 20.79
CA TRP A 48 1.43 19.77 19.40
C TRP A 48 2.07 18.70 18.54
N GLU A 49 3.14 18.06 19.00
CA GLU A 49 3.76 16.91 18.30
C GLU A 49 2.75 15.81 17.97
N LYS A 50 1.88 15.48 18.95
CA LYS A 50 0.80 14.52 18.72
C LYS A 50 -0.18 14.98 17.63
N ILE A 51 -0.57 16.25 17.64
CA ILE A 51 -1.47 16.82 16.63
C ILE A 51 -0.85 16.75 15.23
N VAL A 52 0.43 17.06 15.12
CA VAL A 52 1.19 16.96 13.86
C VAL A 52 1.24 15.49 13.41
N PHE A 53 1.56 14.58 14.31
CA PHE A 53 1.57 13.14 14.03
C PHE A 53 0.21 12.67 13.48
N ASP A 54 -0.89 13.00 14.15
CA ASP A 54 -2.23 12.59 13.73
C ASP A 54 -2.63 13.19 12.37
N ASN A 55 -2.18 14.39 12.07
CA ASN A 55 -2.39 15.01 10.76
C ASN A 55 -1.58 14.31 9.65
N GLU A 56 -0.33 13.96 9.90
CA GLU A 56 0.51 13.23 8.95
C GLU A 56 0.01 11.77 8.79
N PHE A 57 -0.35 11.10 9.88
CA PHE A 57 -0.98 9.78 9.85
C PHE A 57 -2.25 9.78 8.99
N ARG A 58 -3.12 10.77 9.16
CA ARG A 58 -4.33 10.93 8.36
C ARG A 58 -4.01 11.05 6.88
N LYS A 59 -3.07 11.92 6.50
CA LYS A 59 -2.63 12.09 5.10
C LYS A 59 -2.06 10.81 4.51
N ALA A 60 -1.19 10.14 5.25
CA ALA A 60 -0.56 8.89 4.82
C ALA A 60 -1.58 7.76 4.67
N LYS A 61 -2.55 7.67 5.60
CA LYS A 61 -3.67 6.71 5.53
C LYS A 61 -4.54 6.96 4.30
N GLU A 62 -4.91 8.20 4.02
CA GLU A 62 -5.66 8.55 2.79
C GLU A 62 -4.88 8.16 1.53
N ARG A 63 -3.56 8.41 1.52
CA ARG A 63 -2.70 8.00 0.42
C ARG A 63 -2.66 6.48 0.24
N ALA A 64 -2.55 5.72 1.33
CA ALA A 64 -2.58 4.26 1.30
C ALA A 64 -3.90 3.73 0.72
N LEU A 65 -5.03 4.23 1.22
CA LEU A 65 -6.36 3.85 0.73
C LEU A 65 -6.55 4.19 -0.75
N TYR A 66 -6.12 5.38 -1.18
CA TYR A 66 -6.14 5.77 -2.59
C TYR A 66 -5.35 4.80 -3.49
N LEU A 67 -4.16 4.37 -3.03
CA LEU A 67 -3.36 3.41 -3.78
C LEU A 67 -4.03 2.04 -3.87
N LEU A 68 -4.61 1.57 -2.76
CA LEU A 68 -5.32 0.29 -2.66
C LEU A 68 -6.63 0.26 -3.43
N ASP A 69 -7.30 1.41 -3.60
CA ASP A 69 -8.48 1.54 -4.45
C ASP A 69 -8.16 1.33 -5.94
N TYR A 70 -6.94 1.69 -6.34
CA TYR A 70 -6.49 1.50 -7.71
C TYR A 70 -6.07 0.06 -8.04
N ARG A 71 -5.33 -0.62 -7.14
CA ARG A 71 -4.93 -2.03 -7.25
C ARG A 71 -4.49 -2.61 -5.91
N ASP A 72 -4.43 -3.93 -5.84
CA ASP A 72 -3.80 -4.60 -4.70
C ASP A 72 -2.28 -4.34 -4.66
N TYR A 73 -1.76 -4.27 -3.45
CA TYR A 73 -0.35 -4.14 -3.11
C TYR A 73 0.04 -5.17 -2.05
N SER A 74 1.26 -5.68 -2.11
CA SER A 74 1.84 -6.35 -0.95
C SER A 74 2.16 -5.34 0.14
N TYR A 75 2.35 -5.83 1.37
CA TYR A 75 2.82 -5.02 2.49
C TYR A 75 4.07 -4.20 2.11
N VAL A 76 5.08 -4.88 1.56
CA VAL A 76 6.36 -4.27 1.17
C VAL A 76 6.20 -3.24 0.04
N GLU A 77 5.37 -3.52 -0.96
CA GLU A 77 5.12 -2.57 -2.06
C GLU A 77 4.44 -1.29 -1.55
N LEU A 78 3.43 -1.43 -0.68
CA LEU A 78 2.72 -0.27 -0.13
C LEU A 78 3.61 0.54 0.80
N TYR A 79 4.36 -0.13 1.70
CA TYR A 79 5.32 0.51 2.58
C TYR A 79 6.32 1.38 1.80
N LYS A 80 6.95 0.81 0.76
CA LYS A 80 7.87 1.53 -0.13
C LYS A 80 7.25 2.72 -0.87
N LYS A 81 5.94 2.73 -1.03
CA LYS A 81 5.24 3.89 -1.60
C LYS A 81 5.05 5.00 -0.57
N LEU A 82 4.81 4.65 0.68
CA LEU A 82 4.60 5.60 1.77
C LEU A 82 5.91 6.21 2.26
N GLU A 83 6.98 5.42 2.43
CA GLU A 83 8.29 5.86 2.94
C GLU A 83 8.94 6.98 2.10
N LYS A 84 8.49 7.17 0.85
CA LYS A 84 8.97 8.26 0.00
C LYS A 84 8.56 9.65 0.50
N ASN A 85 7.50 9.75 1.28
CA ASN A 85 6.90 11.03 1.67
C ASN A 85 6.60 11.14 3.17
N TYR A 86 6.69 10.04 3.91
CA TYR A 86 6.34 9.98 5.34
C TYR A 86 7.47 9.33 6.13
N SER A 87 7.56 9.66 7.41
CA SER A 87 8.53 9.05 8.33
C SER A 87 8.21 7.57 8.58
N GLU A 88 9.22 6.83 9.03
CA GLU A 88 9.10 5.41 9.39
C GLU A 88 7.96 5.19 10.41
N GLU A 89 7.91 6.01 11.47
CA GLU A 89 6.87 5.94 12.50
C GLU A 89 5.45 6.09 11.92
N ILE A 90 5.25 7.03 11.00
CA ILE A 90 3.96 7.22 10.30
C ILE A 90 3.66 6.03 9.39
N CYS A 91 4.66 5.54 8.65
CA CYS A 91 4.48 4.37 7.78
C CYS A 91 4.07 3.14 8.58
N ASP A 92 4.75 2.86 9.69
CA ASP A 92 4.43 1.73 10.57
C ASP A 92 3.00 1.83 11.11
N ALA A 93 2.62 2.98 11.65
CA ALA A 93 1.28 3.21 12.17
C ALA A 93 0.18 3.04 11.08
N VAL A 94 0.42 3.50 9.87
CA VAL A 94 -0.51 3.34 8.75
C VAL A 94 -0.59 1.89 8.30
N MET A 95 0.55 1.19 8.19
CA MET A 95 0.56 -0.21 7.78
C MET A 95 -0.14 -1.11 8.79
N ASP A 96 0.05 -0.88 10.09
CA ASP A 96 -0.69 -1.57 11.16
C ASP A 96 -2.20 -1.36 10.98
N LYS A 97 -2.62 -0.14 10.69
CA LYS A 97 -4.03 0.16 10.42
C LYS A 97 -4.56 -0.52 9.17
N MET A 98 -3.78 -0.61 8.11
CA MET A 98 -4.18 -1.31 6.88
C MET A 98 -4.30 -2.83 7.08
N LEU A 99 -3.43 -3.41 7.91
CA LEU A 99 -3.52 -4.82 8.31
C LEU A 99 -4.76 -5.08 9.17
N GLU A 100 -5.02 -4.23 10.17
CA GLU A 100 -6.20 -4.31 11.03
C GLU A 100 -7.51 -4.26 10.22
N LEU A 101 -7.57 -3.38 9.23
CA LEU A 101 -8.71 -3.25 8.33
C LEU A 101 -8.80 -4.38 7.29
N GLY A 102 -7.79 -5.24 7.18
CA GLY A 102 -7.71 -6.30 6.18
C GLY A 102 -7.61 -5.81 4.74
N THR A 103 -7.32 -4.52 4.53
CA THR A 103 -7.14 -3.92 3.20
C THR A 103 -5.81 -4.33 2.56
N VAL A 104 -4.79 -4.58 3.38
CA VAL A 104 -3.54 -5.23 2.98
C VAL A 104 -3.56 -6.67 3.47
N ASN A 105 -3.43 -7.63 2.55
CA ASN A 105 -3.42 -9.05 2.86
C ASN A 105 -2.54 -9.79 1.85
N ASP A 106 -1.30 -10.07 2.24
CA ASP A 106 -0.30 -10.68 1.38
C ASP A 106 -0.69 -12.09 0.89
N ARG A 107 -1.44 -12.86 1.70
CA ARG A 107 -1.94 -14.18 1.27
C ARG A 107 -2.97 -14.06 0.15
N ARG A 108 -3.97 -13.18 0.32
CA ARG A 108 -4.98 -12.92 -0.72
C ARG A 108 -4.32 -12.38 -1.98
N TYR A 109 -3.38 -11.46 -1.85
CA TYR A 109 -2.62 -10.90 -2.98
C TYR A 109 -1.80 -11.97 -3.69
N ALA A 110 -1.12 -12.85 -2.95
CA ALA A 110 -0.36 -13.97 -3.49
C ALA A 110 -1.23 -14.94 -4.29
N GLN A 111 -2.42 -15.30 -3.80
CA GLN A 111 -3.38 -16.14 -4.52
C GLN A 111 -3.80 -15.52 -5.86
N GLY A 112 -4.12 -14.23 -5.87
CA GLY A 112 -4.46 -13.50 -7.10
C GLY A 112 -3.30 -13.46 -8.10
N LEU A 113 -2.07 -13.27 -7.62
CA LEU A 113 -0.87 -13.30 -8.46
C LEU A 113 -0.57 -14.71 -9.00
N ALA A 114 -0.67 -15.74 -8.16
CA ALA A 114 -0.47 -17.13 -8.56
C ALA A 114 -1.41 -17.50 -9.70
N ARG A 115 -2.71 -17.21 -9.55
CA ARG A 115 -3.71 -17.38 -10.59
C ARG A 115 -3.32 -16.64 -11.87
N THR A 116 -2.98 -15.37 -11.77
CA THR A 116 -2.62 -14.54 -12.93
C THR A 116 -1.39 -15.09 -13.65
N TYR A 117 -0.34 -15.44 -12.90
CA TYR A 117 0.91 -15.91 -13.49
C TYR A 117 0.81 -17.32 -14.08
N VAL A 118 0.13 -18.23 -13.40
CA VAL A 118 0.03 -19.62 -13.86
C VAL A 118 -1.09 -19.81 -14.90
N GLU A 119 -2.30 -19.35 -14.62
CA GLU A 119 -3.45 -19.59 -15.49
C GLU A 119 -3.47 -18.66 -16.72
N VAL A 120 -3.22 -17.35 -16.50
CA VAL A 120 -3.34 -16.36 -17.58
C VAL A 120 -2.04 -16.23 -18.37
N ARG A 121 -0.90 -16.03 -17.67
CA ARG A 121 0.40 -15.83 -18.31
C ARG A 121 1.11 -17.12 -18.65
N LYS A 122 0.61 -18.27 -18.18
CA LYS A 122 1.19 -19.60 -18.41
C LYS A 122 2.66 -19.71 -17.96
N TYR A 123 3.00 -19.03 -16.85
CA TYR A 123 4.34 -19.15 -16.28
C TYR A 123 4.48 -20.50 -15.56
N GLY A 124 5.65 -21.12 -15.69
CA GLY A 124 6.03 -22.25 -14.83
C GLY A 124 6.29 -21.78 -13.39
N TYR A 125 6.30 -22.74 -12.45
CA TYR A 125 6.47 -22.51 -11.00
C TYR A 125 7.61 -21.55 -10.67
N TYR A 126 8.82 -21.82 -11.17
CA TYR A 126 9.99 -21.01 -10.85
C TYR A 126 9.83 -19.54 -11.28
N ARG A 127 9.31 -19.30 -12.47
CA ARG A 127 9.09 -17.93 -12.99
C ARG A 127 8.01 -17.22 -12.19
N ALA A 128 6.90 -17.88 -11.87
CA ALA A 128 5.84 -17.33 -11.03
C ALA A 128 6.38 -16.97 -9.64
N TYR A 129 7.13 -17.89 -9.02
CA TYR A 129 7.80 -17.69 -7.74
C TYR A 129 8.70 -16.44 -7.75
N GLN A 130 9.58 -16.30 -8.73
CA GLN A 130 10.48 -15.14 -8.84
C GLN A 130 9.72 -13.82 -9.02
N GLN A 131 8.66 -13.80 -9.82
CA GLN A 131 7.83 -12.62 -9.98
C GLN A 131 7.12 -12.23 -8.67
N MET A 132 6.64 -13.19 -7.90
CA MET A 132 6.00 -12.95 -6.61
C MET A 132 7.03 -12.48 -5.55
N ARG A 133 8.25 -13.00 -5.59
CA ARG A 133 9.36 -12.51 -4.75
C ARG A 133 9.68 -11.04 -5.02
N GLN A 134 9.70 -10.64 -6.29
CA GLN A 134 9.91 -9.23 -6.68
C GLN A 134 8.80 -8.29 -6.17
N LYS A 135 7.62 -8.84 -5.91
CA LYS A 135 6.50 -8.12 -5.26
C LYS A 135 6.66 -7.99 -3.74
N GLY A 136 7.73 -8.51 -3.17
CA GLY A 136 8.02 -8.45 -1.74
C GLY A 136 7.31 -9.51 -0.91
N LEU A 137 6.68 -10.50 -1.53
CA LEU A 137 6.04 -11.61 -0.82
C LEU A 137 7.09 -12.56 -0.22
N THR A 138 6.77 -13.10 0.95
CA THR A 138 7.65 -14.04 1.66
C THR A 138 7.55 -15.44 1.06
N LYS A 139 8.63 -16.24 1.24
CA LYS A 139 8.69 -17.61 0.73
C LYS A 139 7.50 -18.47 1.15
N PRO A 140 7.09 -18.54 2.44
CA PRO A 140 5.95 -19.38 2.85
C PRO A 140 4.64 -19.01 2.16
N ILE A 141 4.37 -17.69 2.02
CA ILE A 141 3.15 -17.19 1.38
C ILE A 141 3.12 -17.54 -0.12
N ILE A 142 4.28 -17.47 -0.79
CA ILE A 142 4.38 -17.81 -2.21
C ILE A 142 4.19 -19.31 -2.42
N GLU A 143 4.86 -20.15 -1.60
CA GLU A 143 4.75 -21.59 -1.67
C GLU A 143 3.32 -22.06 -1.43
N GLU A 144 2.64 -21.54 -0.39
CA GLU A 144 1.23 -21.77 -0.10
C GLU A 144 0.34 -21.42 -1.31
N ALA A 145 0.55 -20.25 -1.92
CA ALA A 145 -0.25 -19.78 -3.06
C ALA A 145 0.00 -20.58 -4.35
N LEU A 146 1.20 -21.15 -4.53
CA LEU A 146 1.56 -21.94 -5.69
C LEU A 146 1.30 -23.44 -5.51
N GLU A 147 1.03 -23.92 -4.29
CA GLU A 147 0.79 -25.33 -4.00
C GLU A 147 -0.40 -25.88 -4.80
N GLU A 148 -1.50 -25.13 -4.88
CA GLU A 148 -2.69 -25.46 -5.68
C GLU A 148 -2.37 -25.69 -7.17
N TYR A 149 -1.30 -25.07 -7.67
CA TYR A 149 -0.86 -25.17 -9.06
C TYR A 149 0.27 -26.19 -9.29
N SER A 150 0.70 -26.91 -8.26
CA SER A 150 1.73 -27.95 -8.37
C SER A 150 1.19 -29.17 -9.14
N GLU A 151 -0.08 -29.49 -8.94
CA GLU A 151 -0.79 -30.51 -9.69
C GLU A 151 -1.14 -30.01 -11.11
N GLY A 152 -1.14 -30.90 -12.10
CA GLY A 152 -1.45 -30.55 -13.49
C GLY A 152 -0.34 -29.78 -14.24
N THR A 153 0.88 -29.79 -13.75
CA THR A 153 2.01 -29.12 -14.44
C THR A 153 2.29 -29.75 -15.80
N TYR A 154 2.17 -31.07 -15.91
CA TYR A 154 2.39 -31.81 -17.16
C TYR A 154 1.28 -31.52 -18.17
N GLU A 155 0.01 -31.48 -17.75
CA GLU A 155 -1.11 -31.14 -18.61
C GLU A 155 -0.99 -29.73 -19.17
N ARG A 156 -0.65 -28.76 -18.34
CA ARG A 156 -0.40 -27.37 -18.76
C ARG A 156 0.79 -27.26 -19.73
N LEU A 157 1.84 -28.03 -19.49
CA LEU A 157 3.00 -28.06 -20.38
C LEU A 157 2.60 -28.67 -21.74
N TYR A 158 1.82 -29.77 -21.73
CA TYR A 158 1.33 -30.44 -22.92
C TYR A 158 0.46 -29.51 -23.76
N GLU A 159 -0.54 -28.85 -23.18
CA GLU A 159 -1.38 -27.85 -23.84
C GLU A 159 -0.55 -26.69 -24.45
N LEU A 160 0.51 -26.29 -23.77
CA LEU A 160 1.38 -25.20 -24.23
C LEU A 160 2.23 -25.66 -25.42
N VAL A 161 2.72 -26.89 -25.40
CA VAL A 161 3.43 -27.53 -26.52
C VAL A 161 2.50 -27.72 -27.71
N GLU A 162 1.32 -28.28 -27.53
CA GLU A 162 0.32 -28.41 -28.59
C GLU A 162 0.01 -27.07 -29.25
N ARG A 163 -0.35 -26.05 -28.46
CA ARG A 163 -0.75 -24.76 -29.01
C ARG A 163 0.38 -24.03 -29.70
N LYS A 164 1.64 -24.20 -29.26
CA LYS A 164 2.77 -23.41 -29.74
C LYS A 164 3.64 -24.13 -30.75
N TYR A 165 3.74 -25.43 -30.68
CA TYR A 165 4.70 -26.20 -31.45
C TYR A 165 4.08 -27.19 -32.45
N LEU A 166 2.84 -27.65 -32.26
CA LEU A 166 2.19 -28.51 -33.24
C LEU A 166 2.08 -27.86 -34.63
N ARG A 167 1.92 -26.54 -34.70
CA ARG A 167 1.94 -25.81 -35.96
C ARG A 167 3.27 -25.99 -36.74
N TYR A 168 4.35 -26.27 -36.06
CA TYR A 168 5.65 -26.49 -36.67
C TYR A 168 5.90 -27.96 -37.03
N LEU A 169 5.19 -28.89 -36.33
CA LEU A 169 5.29 -30.31 -36.61
C LEU A 169 4.39 -30.73 -37.79
N ASP A 170 3.27 -30.06 -38.01
CA ASP A 170 2.38 -30.27 -39.13
C ASP A 170 2.89 -29.64 -40.45
N GLY A 171 3.92 -28.79 -40.37
CA GLY A 171 4.51 -28.10 -41.55
C GLY A 171 5.55 -28.89 -42.35
N GLU A 172 5.86 -30.13 -41.95
CA GLU A 172 6.82 -30.99 -42.70
C GLU A 172 6.16 -32.06 -43.63
N LYS A 173 4.95 -31.79 -44.07
CA LYS A 173 4.34 -32.57 -45.16
C LYS A 173 3.90 -31.64 -46.29
N GLY A 174 4.87 -31.16 -47.02
CA GLY A 174 4.69 -30.46 -48.27
C GLY A 174 5.90 -30.64 -49.13
#